data_9be6773e56caf62fc58d7f4a566c6cff
#
_entry.id   9be6773e56caf62fc58d7f4a566c6cff
#
_cell.length_a   1.000
_cell.length_b   1.000
_cell.length_c   1.000
_cell.angle_alpha   90.00
_cell.angle_beta   90.00
_cell.angle_gamma   90.00
#
_symmetry.space_group_name_H-M   'P 1'
#
loop_
_entity.id
_entity.type
_entity.pdbx_description
1 polymer ?
#
loop_
_entity_poly.entity_id
_entity_poly.type
_entity_poly.pdbx_seq_one_letter_code
_entity_poly.pdbx_strand_id
1 'polypeptide(L)'
;MGKVLSLGTNLLGTGVSPETDDGVKFELQELCKLEENLGDKTRILSEWEKQHVNAIHLLSEGRFDAACGEWEDILNLYPRDPVALRFAHDGHFYLGQSQKMLDSVAGVLPAWPAEDPLSGYLKGIYAFGLVETNHFDEAEKQAKKGLELNPKDGWATHALAHVYEMRAQIQAGLMFMEDTESNWKTSDMLASHNYWHWSLYLMDEGDYENVLNMYDKEIQPRFTHSGGMLDIVDACSLLYRLEIAGVDVSNRWLQLAKVCSSHYGDRVLVFNDLHLLMAALGAHDKGAQKLISGMEEAGQSSAEQASFYNSPGVPLAHAMVAHSCGQHEDVAAILSKLYASFGVVGGSGPQRDVFNLIFIKSLLKSEKLKDSSLARRLINVRLALRPTSKLNQRLFAAL
;
A
#
# COMPACT_ATOMS: atom_id res chain seq x y z
N MET A 1 6.28 -4.71 25.98
CA MET A 1 5.82 -3.67 25.00
C MET A 1 6.93 -3.17 24.06
N GLY A 2 8.14 -2.77 24.49
CA GLY A 2 9.18 -2.26 23.57
C GLY A 2 9.51 -3.21 22.41
N LYS A 3 9.67 -4.51 22.67
CA LYS A 3 9.86 -5.53 21.62
C LYS A 3 8.61 -5.73 20.73
N VAL A 4 7.42 -5.64 21.30
CA VAL A 4 6.15 -5.68 20.53
C VAL A 4 6.09 -4.53 19.53
N LEU A 5 6.45 -3.32 19.97
CA LEU A 5 6.48 -2.14 19.09
C LEU A 5 7.53 -2.29 17.99
N SER A 6 8.77 -2.70 18.33
CA SER A 6 9.84 -2.92 17.36
C SER A 6 9.47 -3.97 16.32
N LEU A 7 9.05 -5.15 16.76
CA LEU A 7 8.65 -6.25 15.87
C LEU A 7 7.43 -5.89 15.02
N GLY A 8 6.39 -5.31 15.61
CA GLY A 8 5.20 -4.92 14.86
C GLY A 8 5.50 -3.88 13.79
N THR A 9 6.36 -2.90 14.11
CA THR A 9 6.80 -1.89 13.12
C THR A 9 7.62 -2.53 12.00
N ASN A 10 8.52 -3.46 12.30
CA ASN A 10 9.33 -4.14 11.29
C ASN A 10 8.47 -5.04 10.40
N LEU A 11 7.63 -5.89 10.99
CA LEU A 11 6.80 -6.83 10.24
C LEU A 11 5.77 -6.12 9.34
N LEU A 12 5.10 -5.06 9.84
CA LEU A 12 4.11 -4.29 9.08
C LEU A 12 4.76 -3.26 8.15
N GLY A 13 5.72 -2.48 8.67
CA GLY A 13 6.27 -1.34 7.94
C GLY A 13 7.28 -1.71 6.87
N THR A 14 8.15 -2.68 7.14
CA THR A 14 9.16 -3.12 6.16
C THR A 14 8.73 -4.32 5.33
N GLY A 15 7.63 -5.00 5.73
CA GLY A 15 7.12 -6.17 5.02
C GLY A 15 8.09 -7.35 4.98
N VAL A 16 8.94 -7.47 6.01
CA VAL A 16 9.92 -8.56 6.14
C VAL A 16 9.31 -9.81 6.77
N SER A 17 9.90 -10.96 6.49
CA SER A 17 9.54 -12.25 7.07
C SER A 17 10.65 -12.78 7.99
N PRO A 18 10.33 -13.41 9.12
CA PRO A 18 11.34 -14.09 9.95
C PRO A 18 12.01 -15.28 9.23
N GLU A 19 11.49 -15.71 8.09
CA GLU A 19 12.12 -16.73 7.24
C GLU A 19 13.30 -16.18 6.45
N THR A 20 13.26 -14.88 6.11
CA THR A 20 14.24 -14.21 5.25
C THR A 20 15.05 -13.13 5.95
N ASP A 21 14.62 -12.66 7.13
CA ASP A 21 15.30 -11.64 7.94
C ASP A 21 15.80 -12.20 9.28
N ASP A 22 17.11 -12.36 9.40
CA ASP A 22 17.75 -12.89 10.61
C ASP A 22 17.59 -11.96 11.84
N GLY A 23 17.44 -10.65 11.63
CA GLY A 23 17.21 -9.67 12.70
C GLY A 23 15.84 -9.84 13.32
N VAL A 24 14.80 -9.90 12.49
CA VAL A 24 13.41 -10.18 12.93
C VAL A 24 13.33 -11.54 13.61
N LYS A 25 13.95 -12.56 13.03
CA LYS A 25 14.02 -13.89 13.65
C LYS A 25 14.67 -13.88 15.02
N PHE A 26 15.77 -13.15 15.17
CA PHE A 26 16.45 -13.00 16.45
C PHE A 26 15.57 -12.26 17.48
N GLU A 27 14.94 -11.16 17.10
CA GLU A 27 14.04 -10.41 17.99
C GLU A 27 12.84 -11.24 18.45
N LEU A 28 12.26 -12.08 17.57
CA LEU A 28 11.20 -13.02 17.94
C LEU A 28 11.67 -14.06 18.95
N GLN A 29 12.85 -14.65 18.74
CA GLN A 29 13.44 -15.58 19.71
C GLN A 29 13.67 -14.94 21.08
N GLU A 30 14.11 -13.68 21.10
CA GLU A 30 14.26 -12.93 22.35
C GLU A 30 12.92 -12.63 23.01
N LEU A 31 11.85 -12.41 22.24
CA LEU A 31 10.49 -12.27 22.78
C LEU A 31 10.03 -13.57 23.43
N CYS A 32 10.17 -14.73 22.77
CA CYS A 32 9.87 -16.04 23.33
C CYS A 32 10.63 -16.32 24.64
N LYS A 33 11.94 -16.02 24.68
CA LYS A 33 12.74 -16.18 25.91
C LYS A 33 12.24 -15.30 27.05
N LEU A 34 11.76 -14.09 26.76
CA LEU A 34 11.18 -13.24 27.78
C LEU A 34 9.88 -13.85 28.34
N GLU A 35 9.06 -14.47 27.51
CA GLU A 35 7.84 -15.16 27.96
C GLU A 35 8.18 -16.37 28.83
N GLU A 36 9.13 -17.21 28.43
CA GLU A 36 9.59 -18.38 29.19
C GLU A 36 10.21 -18.00 30.55
N ASN A 37 11.08 -16.97 30.57
CA ASN A 37 11.76 -16.51 31.79
C ASN A 37 10.84 -15.81 32.79
N LEU A 38 9.66 -15.35 32.37
CA LEU A 38 8.65 -14.79 33.26
C LEU A 38 7.95 -15.86 34.13
N GLY A 39 8.20 -17.15 33.88
CA GLY A 39 7.89 -18.25 34.80
C GLY A 39 8.67 -18.20 36.12
N ASP A 40 9.74 -17.42 36.21
CA ASP A 40 10.54 -17.19 37.41
C ASP A 40 10.14 -15.89 38.13
N LYS A 41 9.05 -15.94 38.82
CA LYS A 41 8.44 -15.14 39.93
C LYS A 41 8.70 -13.62 40.07
N THR A 42 9.39 -12.94 39.18
CA THR A 42 9.75 -11.51 39.35
C THR A 42 8.91 -10.53 38.51
N ARG A 43 8.31 -10.96 37.41
CA ARG A 43 7.39 -10.16 36.61
C ARG A 43 6.39 -11.07 35.87
N ILE A 44 5.10 -10.85 36.08
CA ILE A 44 4.02 -11.52 35.36
C ILE A 44 3.52 -10.55 34.28
N LEU A 45 3.45 -11.01 33.00
CA LEU A 45 2.79 -10.23 31.95
C LEU A 45 1.31 -10.07 32.31
N SER A 46 0.80 -8.85 32.16
CA SER A 46 -0.62 -8.60 32.21
C SER A 46 -1.32 -9.28 31.02
N GLU A 47 -2.64 -9.51 31.11
CA GLU A 47 -3.41 -10.08 29.98
C GLU A 47 -3.31 -9.19 28.74
N TRP A 48 -3.30 -7.88 28.91
CA TRP A 48 -3.07 -6.91 27.85
C TRP A 48 -1.71 -7.10 27.14
N GLU A 49 -0.62 -7.28 27.90
CA GLU A 49 0.71 -7.54 27.31
C GLU A 49 0.75 -8.89 26.59
N LYS A 50 0.09 -9.94 27.13
CA LYS A 50 0.01 -11.25 26.47
C LYS A 50 -0.74 -11.20 25.15
N GLN A 51 -1.84 -10.46 25.07
CA GLN A 51 -2.59 -10.27 23.82
C GLN A 51 -1.75 -9.60 22.75
N HIS A 52 -1.00 -8.53 23.08
CA HIS A 52 -0.07 -7.90 22.15
C HIS A 52 1.03 -8.86 21.67
N VAL A 53 1.59 -9.66 22.57
CA VAL A 53 2.61 -10.65 22.21
C VAL A 53 2.01 -11.71 21.29
N ASN A 54 0.81 -12.22 21.58
CA ASN A 54 0.10 -13.17 20.74
C ASN A 54 -0.15 -12.60 19.33
N ALA A 55 -0.59 -11.35 19.23
CA ALA A 55 -0.78 -10.67 17.95
C ALA A 55 0.52 -10.59 17.13
N ILE A 56 1.68 -10.34 17.76
CA ILE A 56 2.97 -10.34 17.09
C ILE A 56 3.38 -11.74 16.60
N HIS A 57 3.13 -12.78 17.38
CA HIS A 57 3.37 -14.17 16.94
C HIS A 57 2.52 -14.51 15.72
N LEU A 58 1.22 -14.22 15.77
CA LEU A 58 0.32 -14.44 14.64
C LEU A 58 0.77 -13.69 13.40
N LEU A 59 1.16 -12.43 13.55
CA LEU A 59 1.69 -11.62 12.45
C LEU A 59 2.97 -12.21 11.86
N SER A 60 3.89 -12.68 12.70
CA SER A 60 5.15 -13.29 12.26
C SER A 60 4.96 -14.63 11.53
N GLU A 61 3.83 -15.29 11.75
CA GLU A 61 3.39 -16.50 11.04
C GLU A 61 2.64 -16.19 9.73
N GLY A 62 2.51 -14.91 9.34
CA GLY A 62 1.72 -14.47 8.17
C GLY A 62 0.20 -14.52 8.38
N ARG A 63 -0.27 -14.67 9.61
CA ARG A 63 -1.68 -14.74 10.00
C ARG A 63 -2.23 -13.35 10.31
N PHE A 64 -2.28 -12.52 9.28
CA PHE A 64 -2.63 -11.11 9.40
C PHE A 64 -4.05 -10.86 9.93
N ASP A 65 -5.06 -11.59 9.43
CA ASP A 65 -6.44 -11.39 9.89
C ASP A 65 -6.62 -11.82 11.35
N ALA A 66 -5.95 -12.89 11.75
CA ALA A 66 -5.94 -13.33 13.14
C ALA A 66 -5.23 -12.30 14.06
N ALA A 67 -4.09 -11.74 13.64
CA ALA A 67 -3.39 -10.70 14.39
C ALA A 67 -4.24 -9.44 14.54
N CYS A 68 -4.93 -9.02 13.46
CA CYS A 68 -5.90 -7.91 13.54
C CYS A 68 -7.02 -8.20 14.52
N GLY A 69 -7.53 -9.44 14.58
CA GLY A 69 -8.53 -9.86 15.55
C GLY A 69 -8.07 -9.66 16.99
N GLU A 70 -6.84 -10.04 17.33
CA GLU A 70 -6.28 -9.82 18.66
C GLU A 70 -6.17 -8.32 19.01
N TRP A 71 -5.77 -7.46 18.07
CA TRP A 71 -5.73 -6.02 18.31
C TRP A 71 -7.13 -5.41 18.47
N GLU A 72 -8.13 -5.88 17.73
CA GLU A 72 -9.53 -5.46 17.91
C GLU A 72 -10.06 -5.90 19.29
N ASP A 73 -9.71 -7.10 19.78
CA ASP A 73 -10.07 -7.55 21.11
C ASP A 73 -9.40 -6.69 22.20
N ILE A 74 -8.14 -6.26 21.99
CA ILE A 74 -7.48 -5.28 22.85
C ILE A 74 -8.27 -3.95 22.84
N LEU A 75 -8.64 -3.43 21.67
CA LEU A 75 -9.36 -2.16 21.54
C LEU A 75 -10.76 -2.20 22.20
N ASN A 76 -11.42 -3.33 22.19
CA ASN A 76 -12.69 -3.52 22.90
C ASN A 76 -12.55 -3.36 24.43
N LEU A 77 -11.41 -3.77 25.01
CA LEU A 77 -11.13 -3.68 26.43
C LEU A 77 -10.36 -2.38 26.81
N TYR A 78 -9.49 -1.94 25.93
CA TYR A 78 -8.58 -0.80 26.11
C TYR A 78 -8.68 0.16 24.89
N PRO A 79 -9.80 0.88 24.72
CA PRO A 79 -10.08 1.69 23.52
C PRO A 79 -9.12 2.87 23.32
N ARG A 80 -8.22 3.11 24.26
CA ARG A 80 -7.17 4.14 24.17
C ARG A 80 -5.77 3.55 23.98
N ASP A 81 -5.68 2.32 23.48
CA ASP A 81 -4.40 1.70 23.12
C ASP A 81 -3.97 2.16 21.73
N PRO A 82 -2.93 3.03 21.61
CA PRO A 82 -2.50 3.54 20.32
C PRO A 82 -1.75 2.51 19.47
N VAL A 83 -1.14 1.49 20.12
CA VAL A 83 -0.38 0.44 19.41
C VAL A 83 -1.34 -0.54 18.77
N ALA A 84 -2.34 -1.03 19.51
CA ALA A 84 -3.36 -1.90 18.96
C ALA A 84 -4.11 -1.21 17.81
N LEU A 85 -4.52 0.06 18.03
CA LEU A 85 -5.23 0.84 17.01
C LEU A 85 -4.39 1.00 15.73
N ARG A 86 -3.12 1.34 15.89
CA ARG A 86 -2.23 1.55 14.74
C ARG A 86 -2.01 0.26 13.97
N PHE A 87 -1.71 -0.84 14.66
CA PHE A 87 -1.41 -2.10 14.01
C PHE A 87 -2.66 -2.75 13.39
N ALA A 88 -3.83 -2.67 14.04
CA ALA A 88 -5.08 -3.12 13.45
C ALA A 88 -5.41 -2.34 12.17
N HIS A 89 -5.30 -1.01 12.22
CA HIS A 89 -5.55 -0.14 11.07
C HIS A 89 -4.63 -0.49 9.87
N ASP A 90 -3.34 -0.67 10.11
CA ASP A 90 -2.39 -1.03 9.06
C ASP A 90 -2.62 -2.46 8.54
N GLY A 91 -2.88 -3.43 9.43
CA GLY A 91 -3.17 -4.80 9.04
C GLY A 91 -4.43 -4.90 8.18
N HIS A 92 -5.51 -4.23 8.57
CA HIS A 92 -6.74 -4.17 7.75
C HIS A 92 -6.51 -3.48 6.39
N PHE A 93 -5.66 -2.45 6.34
CA PHE A 93 -5.26 -1.82 5.09
C PHE A 93 -4.55 -2.79 4.16
N TYR A 94 -3.57 -3.54 4.65
CA TYR A 94 -2.82 -4.51 3.86
C TYR A 94 -3.68 -5.69 3.38
N LEU A 95 -4.72 -6.03 4.14
CA LEU A 95 -5.70 -7.06 3.75
C LEU A 95 -6.80 -6.53 2.81
N GLY A 96 -6.81 -5.23 2.46
CA GLY A 96 -7.86 -4.62 1.66
C GLY A 96 -9.23 -4.55 2.37
N GLN A 97 -9.25 -4.62 3.70
CA GLN A 97 -10.45 -4.62 4.53
C GLN A 97 -10.85 -3.19 4.93
N SER A 98 -11.10 -2.33 3.95
CA SER A 98 -11.32 -0.88 4.14
C SER A 98 -12.43 -0.56 5.17
N GLN A 99 -13.49 -1.35 5.23
CA GLN A 99 -14.56 -1.14 6.21
C GLN A 99 -14.09 -1.43 7.63
N LYS A 100 -13.38 -2.54 7.86
CA LYS A 100 -12.82 -2.86 9.19
C LYS A 100 -11.81 -1.79 9.62
N MET A 101 -10.96 -1.32 8.69
CA MET A 101 -10.02 -0.23 8.94
C MET A 101 -10.73 1.05 9.44
N LEU A 102 -11.85 1.42 8.83
CA LEU A 102 -12.69 2.55 9.27
C LEU A 102 -13.31 2.28 10.63
N ASP A 103 -13.89 1.10 10.82
CA ASP A 103 -14.65 0.73 12.02
C ASP A 103 -13.76 0.69 13.27
N SER A 104 -12.52 0.21 13.16
CA SER A 104 -11.52 0.23 14.25
C SER A 104 -11.34 1.61 14.83
N VAL A 105 -11.12 2.61 13.97
CA VAL A 105 -10.94 3.99 14.44
C VAL A 105 -12.24 4.59 14.94
N ALA A 106 -13.34 4.41 14.20
CA ALA A 106 -14.65 4.96 14.56
C ALA A 106 -15.14 4.46 15.94
N GLY A 107 -14.90 3.16 16.22
CA GLY A 107 -15.29 2.52 17.47
C GLY A 107 -14.60 3.11 18.71
N VAL A 108 -13.35 3.53 18.58
CA VAL A 108 -12.56 4.04 19.71
C VAL A 108 -12.64 5.56 19.90
N LEU A 109 -13.01 6.31 18.85
CA LEU A 109 -13.04 7.79 18.88
C LEU A 109 -13.78 8.37 20.11
N PRO A 110 -14.95 7.84 20.56
CA PRO A 110 -15.66 8.36 21.72
C PRO A 110 -14.88 8.24 23.04
N ALA A 111 -13.93 7.33 23.13
CA ALA A 111 -13.13 7.09 24.34
C ALA A 111 -11.91 8.04 24.46
N TRP A 112 -11.56 8.76 23.37
CA TRP A 112 -10.41 9.65 23.37
C TRP A 112 -10.80 11.09 23.69
N PRO A 113 -10.35 11.64 24.85
CA PRO A 113 -10.58 13.03 25.19
C PRO A 113 -9.90 13.98 24.19
N ALA A 114 -10.52 15.12 23.94
CA ALA A 114 -9.94 16.11 23.03
C ALA A 114 -8.57 16.67 23.49
N GLU A 115 -8.36 16.62 24.79
CA GLU A 115 -7.14 17.10 25.48
C GLU A 115 -5.98 16.08 25.41
N ASP A 116 -6.27 14.84 25.01
CA ASP A 116 -5.22 13.83 24.87
C ASP A 116 -4.28 14.21 23.70
N PRO A 117 -2.95 14.26 23.94
CA PRO A 117 -1.98 14.64 22.91
C PRO A 117 -2.06 13.81 21.62
N LEU A 118 -2.52 12.56 21.71
CA LEU A 118 -2.63 11.67 20.56
C LEU A 118 -3.98 11.80 19.84
N SER A 119 -4.99 12.44 20.44
CA SER A 119 -6.34 12.52 19.85
C SER A 119 -6.36 13.23 18.49
N GLY A 120 -5.43 14.15 18.25
CA GLY A 120 -5.28 14.84 16.97
C GLY A 120 -4.92 13.87 15.83
N TYR A 121 -4.01 12.94 16.08
CA TYR A 121 -3.57 11.96 15.08
C TYR A 121 -4.66 10.98 14.64
N LEU A 122 -5.66 10.72 15.53
CA LEU A 122 -6.80 9.89 15.14
C LEU A 122 -7.60 10.50 13.99
N LYS A 123 -7.56 11.83 13.83
CA LYS A 123 -8.26 12.51 12.74
C LYS A 123 -7.70 12.13 11.38
N GLY A 124 -6.37 12.01 11.26
CA GLY A 124 -5.70 11.60 10.02
C GLY A 124 -6.02 10.17 9.64
N ILE A 125 -5.85 9.20 10.57
CA ILE A 125 -6.12 7.79 10.29
C ILE A 125 -7.63 7.52 10.09
N TYR A 126 -8.51 8.23 10.81
CA TYR A 126 -9.95 8.16 10.57
C TYR A 126 -10.34 8.70 9.20
N ALA A 127 -9.75 9.84 8.81
CA ALA A 127 -9.96 10.42 7.48
C ALA A 127 -9.52 9.45 6.37
N PHE A 128 -8.43 8.71 6.57
CA PHE A 128 -7.99 7.71 5.60
C PHE A 128 -8.99 6.54 5.48
N GLY A 129 -9.50 6.03 6.59
CA GLY A 129 -10.58 5.03 6.57
C GLY A 129 -11.84 5.50 5.84
N LEU A 130 -12.21 6.77 6.03
CA LEU A 130 -13.32 7.41 5.30
C LEU A 130 -13.04 7.53 3.81
N VAL A 131 -11.80 7.83 3.39
CA VAL A 131 -11.42 7.86 1.97
C VAL A 131 -11.57 6.50 1.31
N GLU A 132 -11.02 5.45 1.92
CA GLU A 132 -11.06 4.10 1.35
C GLU A 132 -12.48 3.48 1.35
N THR A 133 -13.42 4.11 2.07
CA THR A 133 -14.86 3.78 2.04
C THR A 133 -15.71 4.79 1.26
N ASN A 134 -15.07 5.68 0.49
CA ASN A 134 -15.68 6.69 -0.40
C ASN A 134 -16.50 7.79 0.32
N HIS A 135 -16.24 8.05 1.60
CA HIS A 135 -16.87 9.13 2.37
C HIS A 135 -16.04 10.42 2.29
N PHE A 136 -15.79 10.92 1.08
CA PHE A 136 -14.82 11.98 0.79
C PHE A 136 -15.10 13.32 1.49
N ASP A 137 -16.39 13.72 1.67
CA ASP A 137 -16.73 14.99 2.34
C ASP A 137 -16.33 14.98 3.82
N GLU A 138 -16.63 13.91 4.52
CA GLU A 138 -16.25 13.77 5.92
C GLU A 138 -14.75 13.53 6.06
N ALA A 139 -14.14 12.77 5.13
CA ALA A 139 -12.69 12.58 5.09
C ALA A 139 -11.95 13.91 4.98
N GLU A 140 -12.34 14.79 4.06
CA GLU A 140 -11.76 16.12 3.89
C GLU A 140 -11.85 16.94 5.18
N LYS A 141 -13.04 16.96 5.80
CA LYS A 141 -13.29 17.69 7.04
C LYS A 141 -12.40 17.18 8.19
N GLN A 142 -12.31 15.85 8.36
CA GLN A 142 -11.50 15.25 9.42
C GLN A 142 -10.00 15.46 9.19
N ALA A 143 -9.51 15.31 7.96
CA ALA A 143 -8.11 15.57 7.62
C ALA A 143 -7.73 17.04 7.86
N LYS A 144 -8.55 18.01 7.42
CA LYS A 144 -8.32 19.43 7.66
C LYS A 144 -8.30 19.73 9.16
N LYS A 145 -9.22 19.15 9.94
CA LYS A 145 -9.23 19.30 11.39
C LYS A 145 -7.97 18.72 12.05
N GLY A 146 -7.46 17.58 11.55
CA GLY A 146 -6.18 17.02 11.99
C GLY A 146 -5.03 17.99 11.74
N LEU A 147 -4.96 18.60 10.55
CA LEU A 147 -3.92 19.58 10.18
C LEU A 147 -4.03 20.90 10.92
N GLU A 148 -5.25 21.34 11.30
CA GLU A 148 -5.44 22.50 12.17
C GLU A 148 -4.85 22.26 13.57
N LEU A 149 -4.98 21.03 14.10
CA LEU A 149 -4.43 20.63 15.40
C LEU A 149 -2.93 20.38 15.34
N ASN A 150 -2.46 19.74 14.28
CA ASN A 150 -1.06 19.43 14.05
C ASN A 150 -0.70 19.57 12.55
N PRO A 151 -0.16 20.70 12.12
CA PRO A 151 0.25 20.90 10.72
C PRO A 151 1.29 19.88 10.20
N LYS A 152 1.98 19.19 11.11
CA LYS A 152 2.98 18.17 10.80
C LYS A 152 2.42 16.74 10.77
N ASP A 153 1.11 16.56 10.87
CA ASP A 153 0.48 15.25 10.79
C ASP A 153 0.55 14.69 9.35
N GLY A 154 1.53 13.82 9.12
CA GLY A 154 1.72 13.16 7.82
C GLY A 154 0.52 12.32 7.38
N TRP A 155 -0.23 11.73 8.33
CA TRP A 155 -1.43 10.95 8.02
C TRP A 155 -2.62 11.82 7.61
N ALA A 156 -2.82 12.96 8.26
CA ALA A 156 -3.84 13.92 7.84
C ALA A 156 -3.49 14.54 6.48
N THR A 157 -2.21 14.82 6.22
CA THR A 157 -1.71 15.23 4.89
C THR A 157 -2.01 14.18 3.84
N HIS A 158 -1.65 12.93 4.10
CA HIS A 158 -1.89 11.79 3.22
C HIS A 158 -3.37 11.58 2.91
N ALA A 159 -4.23 11.59 3.93
CA ALA A 159 -5.67 11.44 3.74
C ALA A 159 -6.27 12.57 2.87
N LEU A 160 -5.82 13.81 3.06
CA LEU A 160 -6.27 14.94 2.25
C LEU A 160 -5.75 14.86 0.81
N ALA A 161 -4.52 14.37 0.60
CA ALA A 161 -4.00 14.09 -0.73
C ALA A 161 -4.88 13.05 -1.46
N HIS A 162 -5.25 11.97 -0.80
CA HIS A 162 -6.20 11.01 -1.36
C HIS A 162 -7.54 11.64 -1.75
N VAL A 163 -8.11 12.52 -0.93
CA VAL A 163 -9.37 13.21 -1.25
C VAL A 163 -9.24 14.01 -2.54
N TYR A 164 -8.19 14.81 -2.69
CA TYR A 164 -7.97 15.60 -3.91
C TYR A 164 -7.79 14.72 -5.13
N GLU A 165 -7.07 13.61 -5.02
CA GLU A 165 -6.87 12.67 -6.12
C GLU A 165 -8.17 11.99 -6.53
N MET A 166 -8.91 11.43 -5.57
CA MET A 166 -10.16 10.70 -5.83
C MET A 166 -11.26 11.59 -6.41
N ARG A 167 -11.23 12.90 -6.11
CA ARG A 167 -12.12 13.91 -6.68
C ARG A 167 -11.61 14.58 -7.95
N ALA A 168 -10.42 14.19 -8.43
CA ALA A 168 -9.71 14.84 -9.54
C ALA A 168 -9.55 16.36 -9.34
N GLN A 169 -9.33 16.80 -8.11
CA GLN A 169 -9.02 18.17 -7.75
C GLN A 169 -7.50 18.41 -7.85
N ILE A 170 -6.93 18.09 -9.00
CA ILE A 170 -5.49 17.97 -9.22
C ILE A 170 -4.75 19.28 -8.89
N GLN A 171 -5.26 20.44 -9.34
CA GLN A 171 -4.62 21.73 -9.04
C GLN A 171 -4.62 22.06 -7.56
N ALA A 172 -5.71 21.74 -6.85
CA ALA A 172 -5.77 21.93 -5.41
C ALA A 172 -4.79 21.00 -4.68
N GLY A 173 -4.66 19.75 -5.16
CA GLY A 173 -3.69 18.80 -4.65
C GLY A 173 -2.25 19.25 -4.87
N LEU A 174 -1.90 19.73 -6.06
CA LEU A 174 -0.55 20.27 -6.36
C LEU A 174 -0.19 21.43 -5.44
N MET A 175 -1.06 22.43 -5.32
CA MET A 175 -0.85 23.57 -4.43
C MET A 175 -0.72 23.12 -2.97
N PHE A 176 -1.58 22.23 -2.50
CA PHE A 176 -1.55 21.72 -1.14
C PHE A 176 -0.23 21.02 -0.82
N MET A 177 0.26 20.14 -1.70
CA MET A 177 1.51 19.44 -1.49
C MET A 177 2.72 20.39 -1.46
N GLU A 178 2.76 21.38 -2.38
CA GLU A 178 3.80 22.39 -2.45
C GLU A 178 3.81 23.30 -1.21
N ASP A 179 2.66 23.85 -0.83
CA ASP A 179 2.54 24.77 0.30
C ASP A 179 2.86 24.12 1.65
N THR A 180 2.63 22.81 1.77
CA THR A 180 2.77 22.08 3.04
C THR A 180 4.00 21.18 3.12
N GLU A 181 4.81 21.07 2.06
CA GLU A 181 5.99 20.19 1.99
C GLU A 181 6.90 20.29 3.22
N SER A 182 7.18 21.52 3.67
CA SER A 182 8.05 21.78 4.83
C SER A 182 7.54 21.13 6.13
N ASN A 183 6.24 20.86 6.22
CA ASN A 183 5.62 20.27 7.39
C ASN A 183 5.75 18.75 7.44
N TRP A 184 5.68 18.08 6.28
CA TRP A 184 5.59 16.62 6.21
C TRP A 184 6.82 15.91 5.60
N LYS A 185 7.72 16.62 4.92
CA LYS A 185 8.90 16.01 4.27
C LYS A 185 9.86 15.26 5.19
N THR A 186 9.74 15.45 6.50
CA THR A 186 10.51 14.74 7.51
C THR A 186 9.73 13.62 8.18
N SER A 187 8.56 13.24 7.66
CA SER A 187 7.67 12.22 8.24
C SER A 187 8.04 10.78 7.84
N ASP A 188 9.32 10.51 7.64
CA ASP A 188 9.87 9.18 7.33
C ASP A 188 9.18 8.50 6.13
N MET A 189 8.71 7.26 6.24
CA MET A 189 8.05 6.53 5.15
C MET A 189 6.84 7.29 4.56
N LEU A 190 6.07 8.01 5.38
CA LEU A 190 4.95 8.81 4.87
C LEU A 190 5.41 9.98 4.01
N ALA A 191 6.61 10.51 4.21
CA ALA A 191 7.14 11.53 3.31
C ALA A 191 7.33 10.98 1.90
N SER A 192 7.93 9.79 1.76
CA SER A 192 8.07 9.10 0.47
C SER A 192 6.72 8.90 -0.20
N HIS A 193 5.74 8.41 0.53
CA HIS A 193 4.39 8.14 0.04
C HIS A 193 3.65 9.44 -0.35
N ASN A 194 3.83 10.54 0.39
CA ASN A 194 3.27 11.83 0.03
C ASN A 194 3.92 12.39 -1.26
N TYR A 195 5.23 12.24 -1.48
CA TYR A 195 5.88 12.57 -2.75
C TYR A 195 5.38 11.70 -3.91
N TRP A 196 5.04 10.43 -3.64
CA TRP A 196 4.39 9.57 -4.61
C TRP A 196 3.00 10.11 -5.01
N HIS A 197 2.14 10.54 -4.08
CA HIS A 197 0.86 11.19 -4.38
C HIS A 197 1.05 12.48 -5.18
N TRP A 198 2.02 13.31 -4.80
CA TRP A 198 2.36 14.51 -5.58
C TRP A 198 2.74 14.15 -7.01
N SER A 199 3.54 13.09 -7.19
CA SER A 199 3.89 12.57 -8.50
C SER A 199 2.67 12.08 -9.31
N LEU A 200 1.64 11.51 -8.67
CA LEU A 200 0.40 11.13 -9.36
C LEU A 200 -0.37 12.35 -9.90
N TYR A 201 -0.38 13.46 -9.17
CA TYR A 201 -0.97 14.71 -9.69
C TYR A 201 -0.19 15.24 -10.92
N LEU A 202 1.14 15.24 -10.86
CA LEU A 202 1.98 15.62 -11.99
C LEU A 202 1.76 14.67 -13.18
N MET A 203 1.60 13.38 -12.94
CA MET A 203 1.25 12.40 -13.99
C MET A 203 -0.13 12.66 -14.59
N ASP A 204 -1.12 13.05 -13.80
CA ASP A 204 -2.45 13.43 -14.32
C ASP A 204 -2.32 14.63 -15.24
N GLU A 205 -1.53 15.65 -14.87
CA GLU A 205 -1.21 16.80 -15.71
C GLU A 205 -0.40 16.44 -16.99
N GLY A 206 0.35 15.33 -16.97
CA GLY A 206 1.28 14.93 -18.04
C GLY A 206 2.65 15.56 -17.91
N ASP A 207 2.98 16.08 -16.74
CA ASP A 207 4.26 16.69 -16.42
C ASP A 207 5.29 15.63 -15.97
N TYR A 208 5.65 14.77 -16.92
CA TYR A 208 6.55 13.64 -16.66
C TYR A 208 7.98 14.06 -16.29
N GLU A 209 8.43 15.24 -16.71
CA GLU A 209 9.74 15.76 -16.35
C GLU A 209 9.83 16.00 -14.85
N ASN A 210 8.83 16.67 -14.27
CA ASN A 210 8.79 16.90 -12.83
C ASN A 210 8.54 15.61 -12.05
N VAL A 211 7.80 14.62 -12.59
CA VAL A 211 7.68 13.28 -11.99
C VAL A 211 9.04 12.60 -11.88
N LEU A 212 9.85 12.63 -12.95
CA LEU A 212 11.20 12.06 -12.96
C LEU A 212 12.12 12.79 -11.97
N ASN A 213 12.04 14.10 -11.89
CA ASN A 213 12.78 14.90 -10.91
C ASN A 213 12.39 14.55 -9.47
N MET A 214 11.09 14.37 -9.21
CA MET A 214 10.57 13.96 -7.89
C MET A 214 11.06 12.56 -7.52
N TYR A 215 11.01 11.62 -8.47
CA TYR A 215 11.55 10.28 -8.29
C TYR A 215 13.03 10.31 -7.90
N ASP A 216 13.85 11.01 -8.69
CA ASP A 216 15.30 11.02 -8.52
C ASP A 216 15.76 11.72 -7.24
N LYS A 217 15.06 12.79 -6.82
CA LYS A 217 15.48 13.62 -5.69
C LYS A 217 14.87 13.20 -4.36
N GLU A 218 13.64 12.69 -4.37
CA GLU A 218 12.88 12.47 -3.15
C GLU A 218 12.55 10.99 -2.92
N ILE A 219 12.11 10.24 -3.94
CA ILE A 219 11.67 8.85 -3.77
C ILE A 219 12.86 7.90 -3.76
N GLN A 220 13.75 7.99 -4.76
CA GLN A 220 14.90 7.09 -4.89
C GLN A 220 15.85 7.12 -3.69
N PRO A 221 16.27 8.27 -3.14
CA PRO A 221 17.13 8.29 -1.95
C PRO A 221 16.48 7.65 -0.74
N ARG A 222 15.15 7.77 -0.60
CA ARG A 222 14.39 7.24 0.55
C ARG A 222 14.35 5.72 0.53
N PHE A 223 13.90 5.08 -0.54
CA PHE A 223 13.88 3.62 -0.60
C PHE A 223 15.29 3.02 -0.57
N THR A 224 16.29 3.72 -1.10
CA THR A 224 17.69 3.26 -1.05
C THR A 224 18.24 3.28 0.39
N HIS A 225 17.78 4.24 1.21
CA HIS A 225 18.20 4.36 2.61
C HIS A 225 17.39 3.45 3.53
N SER A 226 16.08 3.45 3.39
CA SER A 226 15.16 2.73 4.30
C SER A 226 15.11 1.23 4.02
N GLY A 227 15.17 0.82 2.76
CA GLY A 227 14.80 -0.54 2.34
C GLY A 227 13.35 -0.90 2.67
N GLY A 228 12.54 0.06 3.13
CA GLY A 228 11.17 -0.18 3.58
C GLY A 228 10.23 -0.52 2.42
N MET A 229 9.36 -1.51 2.64
CA MET A 229 8.51 -2.05 1.57
C MET A 229 7.54 -1.00 1.01
N LEU A 230 7.01 -0.09 1.84
CA LEU A 230 6.14 0.98 1.35
C LEU A 230 6.85 1.88 0.33
N ASP A 231 8.10 2.28 0.62
CA ASP A 231 8.90 3.10 -0.29
C ASP A 231 9.19 2.35 -1.60
N ILE A 232 9.47 1.04 -1.51
CA ILE A 232 9.74 0.16 -2.65
C ILE A 232 8.51 0.01 -3.55
N VAL A 233 7.34 -0.30 -2.99
CA VAL A 233 6.11 -0.51 -3.79
C VAL A 233 5.67 0.79 -4.49
N ASP A 234 5.81 1.94 -3.84
CA ASP A 234 5.51 3.23 -4.43
C ASP A 234 6.46 3.56 -5.59
N ALA A 235 7.76 3.31 -5.41
CA ALA A 235 8.75 3.48 -6.48
C ALA A 235 8.47 2.56 -7.67
N CYS A 236 8.15 1.28 -7.43
CA CYS A 236 7.78 0.31 -8.47
C CYS A 236 6.52 0.77 -9.23
N SER A 237 5.49 1.14 -8.50
CA SER A 237 4.23 1.62 -9.06
C SER A 237 4.41 2.88 -9.91
N LEU A 238 5.24 3.82 -9.46
CA LEU A 238 5.49 5.07 -10.19
C LEU A 238 6.26 4.84 -11.49
N LEU A 239 7.35 4.07 -11.46
CA LEU A 239 8.11 3.75 -12.67
C LEU A 239 7.25 2.97 -13.68
N TYR A 240 6.43 2.02 -13.19
CA TYR A 240 5.56 1.26 -14.08
C TYR A 240 4.50 2.12 -14.76
N ARG A 241 3.93 3.11 -14.05
CA ARG A 241 3.01 4.10 -14.62
C ARG A 241 3.67 4.99 -15.66
N LEU A 242 4.91 5.42 -15.41
CA LEU A 242 5.70 6.20 -16.38
C LEU A 242 5.97 5.40 -17.66
N GLU A 243 6.35 4.13 -17.53
CA GLU A 243 6.55 3.22 -18.67
C GLU A 243 5.25 3.00 -19.47
N ILE A 244 4.11 2.76 -18.79
CA ILE A 244 2.79 2.69 -19.41
C ILE A 244 2.45 3.99 -20.16
N ALA A 245 2.91 5.14 -19.67
CA ALA A 245 2.75 6.44 -20.33
C ALA A 245 3.70 6.66 -21.52
N GLY A 246 4.68 5.77 -21.72
CA GLY A 246 5.67 5.83 -22.80
C GLY A 246 6.93 6.61 -22.43
N VAL A 247 7.18 6.85 -21.15
CA VAL A 247 8.39 7.51 -20.64
C VAL A 247 9.50 6.49 -20.44
N ASP A 248 10.71 6.77 -20.90
CA ASP A 248 11.87 5.90 -20.69
C ASP A 248 12.35 6.00 -19.22
N VAL A 249 12.29 4.89 -18.52
CA VAL A 249 12.73 4.72 -17.13
C VAL A 249 13.73 3.58 -16.95
N SER A 250 14.28 3.06 -18.05
CA SER A 250 15.11 1.84 -18.09
C SER A 250 16.25 1.84 -17.05
N ASN A 251 17.00 2.95 -16.92
CA ASN A 251 18.10 3.06 -15.96
C ASN A 251 17.61 3.06 -14.50
N ARG A 252 16.41 3.59 -14.23
CA ARG A 252 15.83 3.64 -12.90
C ARG A 252 15.39 2.26 -12.43
N TRP A 253 14.87 1.42 -13.34
CA TRP A 253 14.55 0.04 -13.05
C TRP A 253 15.75 -0.77 -12.54
N LEU A 254 16.93 -0.59 -13.14
CA LEU A 254 18.14 -1.31 -12.73
C LEU A 254 18.53 -1.01 -11.28
N GLN A 255 18.37 0.23 -10.85
CA GLN A 255 18.68 0.64 -9.47
C GLN A 255 17.65 0.10 -8.48
N LEU A 256 16.35 0.22 -8.83
CA LEU A 256 15.27 -0.24 -7.98
C LEU A 256 15.27 -1.77 -7.83
N ALA A 257 15.46 -2.51 -8.93
CA ALA A 257 15.51 -3.97 -8.90
C ALA A 257 16.65 -4.52 -8.02
N LYS A 258 17.77 -3.79 -7.91
CA LYS A 258 18.85 -4.15 -7.00
C LYS A 258 18.41 -4.14 -5.53
N VAL A 259 17.58 -3.17 -5.13
CA VAL A 259 17.00 -3.14 -3.77
C VAL A 259 15.92 -4.22 -3.64
N CYS A 260 15.03 -4.34 -4.63
CA CYS A 260 13.96 -5.33 -4.63
C CYS A 260 14.46 -6.77 -4.55
N SER A 261 15.64 -7.08 -5.08
CA SER A 261 16.15 -8.45 -5.18
C SER A 261 16.34 -9.16 -3.85
N SER A 262 16.58 -8.41 -2.75
CA SER A 262 16.66 -8.96 -1.39
C SER A 262 15.30 -9.46 -0.87
N HIS A 263 14.20 -8.96 -1.44
CA HIS A 263 12.83 -9.25 -1.03
C HIS A 263 12.12 -10.30 -1.89
N TYR A 264 12.78 -10.85 -2.94
CA TYR A 264 12.15 -11.82 -3.85
C TYR A 264 11.77 -13.16 -3.19
N GLY A 265 12.07 -13.34 -1.92
CA GLY A 265 11.74 -14.53 -1.15
C GLY A 265 10.78 -14.30 0.02
N ASP A 266 10.39 -13.07 0.30
CA ASP A 266 9.67 -12.71 1.55
C ASP A 266 8.24 -13.25 1.60
N ARG A 267 7.49 -13.19 0.50
CA ARG A 267 6.13 -13.76 0.35
C ARG A 267 5.17 -13.36 1.48
N VAL A 268 5.28 -12.12 1.92
CA VAL A 268 4.47 -11.60 3.03
C VAL A 268 3.07 -11.21 2.55
N LEU A 269 2.99 -10.49 1.44
CA LEU A 269 1.73 -10.01 0.85
C LEU A 269 1.78 -10.09 -0.68
N VAL A 270 0.72 -10.55 -1.30
CA VAL A 270 0.59 -10.59 -2.76
C VAL A 270 0.77 -9.22 -3.41
N PHE A 271 0.35 -8.15 -2.73
CA PHE A 271 0.55 -6.77 -3.16
C PHE A 271 2.02 -6.42 -3.33
N ASN A 272 2.86 -6.77 -2.35
CA ASN A 272 4.30 -6.55 -2.39
C ASN A 272 4.93 -7.32 -3.55
N ASP A 273 4.64 -8.60 -3.68
CA ASP A 273 5.22 -9.47 -4.70
C ASP A 273 4.90 -9.01 -6.12
N LEU A 274 3.68 -8.49 -6.35
CA LEU A 274 3.30 -7.90 -7.64
C LEU A 274 4.13 -6.64 -7.95
N HIS A 275 4.44 -5.80 -6.95
CA HIS A 275 5.27 -4.62 -7.16
C HIS A 275 6.76 -4.97 -7.34
N LEU A 276 7.26 -5.95 -6.59
CA LEU A 276 8.59 -6.50 -6.81
C LEU A 276 8.73 -7.09 -8.23
N LEU A 277 7.66 -7.73 -8.73
CA LEU A 277 7.62 -8.24 -10.09
C LEU A 277 7.67 -7.12 -11.14
N MET A 278 7.06 -5.95 -10.89
CA MET A 278 7.21 -4.78 -11.78
C MET A 278 8.70 -4.40 -11.95
N ALA A 279 9.43 -4.33 -10.84
CA ALA A 279 10.85 -4.00 -10.88
C ALA A 279 11.68 -5.08 -11.59
N ALA A 280 11.41 -6.35 -11.32
CA ALA A 280 12.11 -7.46 -11.95
C ALA A 280 11.87 -7.50 -13.48
N LEU A 281 10.63 -7.27 -13.93
CA LEU A 281 10.29 -7.20 -15.36
C LEU A 281 10.91 -5.98 -16.03
N GLY A 282 10.80 -4.79 -15.41
CA GLY A 282 11.35 -3.55 -15.95
C GLY A 282 12.87 -3.55 -16.07
N ALA A 283 13.56 -4.26 -15.17
CA ALA A 283 15.01 -4.45 -15.22
C ALA A 283 15.46 -5.67 -16.04
N HIS A 284 14.55 -6.43 -16.62
CA HIS A 284 14.83 -7.73 -17.27
C HIS A 284 15.60 -8.70 -16.35
N ASP A 285 15.29 -8.68 -15.05
CA ASP A 285 15.93 -9.52 -14.04
C ASP A 285 15.37 -10.95 -14.09
N LYS A 286 16.28 -11.94 -14.06
CA LYS A 286 15.92 -13.36 -13.98
C LYS A 286 15.14 -13.71 -12.70
N GLY A 287 15.20 -12.88 -11.67
CA GLY A 287 14.42 -12.99 -10.44
C GLY A 287 12.91 -12.98 -10.65
N ALA A 288 12.42 -12.43 -11.77
CA ALA A 288 10.99 -12.48 -12.12
C ALA A 288 10.42 -13.90 -12.09
N GLN A 289 11.15 -14.88 -12.61
CA GLN A 289 10.72 -16.30 -12.58
C GLN A 289 10.65 -16.84 -11.15
N LYS A 290 11.63 -16.47 -10.29
CA LYS A 290 11.64 -16.86 -8.87
C LYS A 290 10.43 -16.29 -8.13
N LEU A 291 10.08 -15.03 -8.39
CA LEU A 291 8.89 -14.40 -7.81
C LEU A 291 7.61 -15.13 -8.20
N ILE A 292 7.41 -15.41 -9.49
CA ILE A 292 6.21 -16.09 -9.98
C ILE A 292 6.10 -17.49 -9.38
N SER A 293 7.17 -18.31 -9.44
CA SER A 293 7.17 -19.63 -8.83
C SER A 293 6.89 -19.59 -7.34
N GLY A 294 7.44 -18.60 -6.62
CA GLY A 294 7.17 -18.41 -5.20
C GLY A 294 5.71 -18.03 -4.91
N MET A 295 5.10 -17.19 -5.76
CA MET A 295 3.67 -16.85 -5.65
C MET A 295 2.78 -18.08 -5.92
N GLU A 296 3.14 -18.92 -6.90
CA GLU A 296 2.43 -20.17 -7.20
C GLU A 296 2.52 -21.17 -6.03
N GLU A 297 3.70 -21.31 -5.42
CA GLU A 297 3.91 -22.13 -4.21
C GLU A 297 3.09 -21.60 -3.03
N ALA A 298 3.12 -20.28 -2.79
CA ALA A 298 2.34 -19.64 -1.73
C ALA A 298 0.82 -19.88 -1.91
N GLY A 299 0.34 -19.83 -3.14
CA GLY A 299 -1.07 -20.14 -3.47
C GLY A 299 -1.47 -21.59 -3.20
N GLN A 300 -0.52 -22.54 -3.21
CA GLN A 300 -0.76 -23.95 -2.93
C GLN A 300 -0.57 -24.31 -1.44
N SER A 301 -0.10 -23.38 -0.63
CA SER A 301 0.15 -23.58 0.79
C SER A 301 -1.16 -23.59 1.60
N SER A 302 -1.06 -23.96 2.88
CA SER A 302 -2.16 -23.82 3.85
C SER A 302 -2.17 -22.46 4.56
N ALA A 303 -1.33 -21.51 4.13
CA ALA A 303 -1.24 -20.20 4.72
C ALA A 303 -2.53 -19.39 4.51
N GLU A 304 -2.81 -18.47 5.43
CA GLU A 304 -3.99 -17.58 5.37
C GLU A 304 -4.07 -16.81 4.05
N GLN A 305 -2.91 -16.36 3.52
CA GLN A 305 -2.82 -15.60 2.28
C GLN A 305 -2.94 -16.45 0.99
N ALA A 306 -2.96 -17.78 1.07
CA ALA A 306 -2.94 -18.67 -0.09
C ALA A 306 -4.06 -18.37 -1.10
N SER A 307 -5.27 -18.06 -0.63
CA SER A 307 -6.40 -17.73 -1.50
C SER A 307 -6.17 -16.47 -2.32
N PHE A 308 -5.50 -15.45 -1.76
CA PHE A 308 -5.17 -14.20 -2.45
C PHE A 308 -4.06 -14.41 -3.49
N TYR A 309 -3.09 -15.27 -3.22
CA TYR A 309 -2.10 -15.68 -4.20
C TYR A 309 -2.74 -16.45 -5.37
N ASN A 310 -3.64 -17.40 -5.09
CA ASN A 310 -4.34 -18.15 -6.15
C ASN A 310 -5.20 -17.23 -7.02
N SER A 311 -5.92 -16.30 -6.44
CA SER A 311 -6.76 -15.35 -7.17
C SER A 311 -7.01 -14.08 -6.33
N PRO A 312 -6.59 -12.89 -6.83
CA PRO A 312 -6.13 -12.61 -8.20
C PRO A 312 -4.61 -12.66 -8.42
N GLY A 313 -3.78 -12.95 -7.40
CA GLY A 313 -2.33 -12.75 -7.40
C GLY A 313 -1.59 -13.35 -8.59
N VAL A 314 -1.51 -14.69 -8.67
CA VAL A 314 -0.79 -15.41 -9.75
C VAL A 314 -1.34 -15.05 -11.14
N PRO A 315 -2.67 -15.04 -11.39
CA PRO A 315 -3.17 -14.59 -12.69
C PRO A 315 -2.78 -13.16 -13.05
N LEU A 316 -2.73 -12.24 -12.07
CA LEU A 316 -2.30 -10.85 -12.28
C LEU A 316 -0.80 -10.79 -12.61
N ALA A 317 0.04 -11.59 -11.94
CA ALA A 317 1.46 -11.72 -12.25
C ALA A 317 1.67 -12.21 -13.70
N HIS A 318 0.93 -13.24 -14.13
CA HIS A 318 0.98 -13.73 -15.52
C HIS A 318 0.53 -12.65 -16.53
N ALA A 319 -0.49 -11.85 -16.19
CA ALA A 319 -0.92 -10.74 -17.04
C ALA A 319 0.18 -9.65 -17.15
N MET A 320 0.94 -9.39 -16.09
CA MET A 320 2.07 -8.45 -16.12
C MET A 320 3.21 -8.97 -16.99
N VAL A 321 3.52 -10.27 -16.94
CA VAL A 321 4.49 -10.89 -17.85
C VAL A 321 4.02 -10.80 -19.30
N ALA A 322 2.76 -11.13 -19.59
CA ALA A 322 2.20 -10.99 -20.93
C ALA A 322 2.25 -9.52 -21.41
N HIS A 323 2.00 -8.56 -20.53
CA HIS A 323 2.11 -7.12 -20.84
C HIS A 323 3.54 -6.74 -21.22
N SER A 324 4.56 -7.18 -20.45
CA SER A 324 5.97 -6.90 -20.75
C SER A 324 6.44 -7.52 -22.06
N CYS A 325 5.80 -8.61 -22.50
CA CYS A 325 6.05 -9.25 -23.79
C CYS A 325 5.19 -8.66 -24.95
N GLY A 326 4.37 -7.64 -24.70
CA GLY A 326 3.48 -7.07 -25.71
C GLY A 326 2.26 -7.93 -26.08
N GLN A 327 1.97 -8.99 -25.33
CA GLN A 327 0.87 -9.93 -25.56
C GLN A 327 -0.46 -9.36 -25.03
N HIS A 328 -0.91 -8.26 -25.62
CA HIS A 328 -2.03 -7.47 -25.12
C HIS A 328 -3.38 -8.21 -25.09
N GLU A 329 -3.58 -9.15 -26.01
CA GLU A 329 -4.79 -9.97 -26.06
C GLU A 329 -4.87 -10.97 -24.90
N ASP A 330 -3.72 -11.52 -24.47
CA ASP A 330 -3.63 -12.42 -23.32
C ASP A 330 -3.88 -11.66 -22.02
N VAL A 331 -3.29 -10.45 -21.90
CA VAL A 331 -3.60 -9.52 -20.78
C VAL A 331 -5.10 -9.25 -20.71
N ALA A 332 -5.74 -8.89 -21.85
CA ALA A 332 -7.16 -8.61 -21.91
C ALA A 332 -7.99 -9.84 -21.51
N ALA A 333 -7.60 -11.04 -21.94
CA ALA A 333 -8.29 -12.28 -21.63
C ALA A 333 -8.21 -12.65 -20.14
N ILE A 334 -7.06 -12.43 -19.51
CA ILE A 334 -6.85 -12.68 -18.08
C ILE A 334 -7.59 -11.63 -17.25
N LEU A 335 -7.30 -10.34 -17.47
CA LEU A 335 -7.76 -9.27 -16.59
C LEU A 335 -9.26 -8.98 -16.72
N SER A 336 -9.91 -9.29 -17.86
CA SER A 336 -11.36 -9.17 -17.99
C SER A 336 -12.14 -10.05 -17.00
N LYS A 337 -11.52 -11.10 -16.46
CA LYS A 337 -12.12 -11.98 -15.45
C LYS A 337 -11.81 -11.53 -14.01
N LEU A 338 -10.80 -10.69 -13.83
CA LEU A 338 -10.22 -10.36 -12.52
C LEU A 338 -10.42 -8.91 -12.07
N TYR A 339 -10.70 -7.97 -12.99
CA TYR A 339 -10.67 -6.54 -12.66
C TYR A 339 -11.61 -6.14 -11.52
N ALA A 340 -12.70 -6.88 -11.30
CA ALA A 340 -13.62 -6.65 -10.19
C ALA A 340 -13.04 -7.09 -8.83
N SER A 341 -12.00 -7.91 -8.81
CA SER A 341 -11.35 -8.43 -7.60
C SER A 341 -9.99 -7.77 -7.30
N PHE A 342 -9.58 -6.72 -8.00
CA PHE A 342 -8.34 -6.02 -7.67
C PHE A 342 -8.34 -5.44 -6.24
N GLY A 343 -9.51 -5.19 -5.64
CA GLY A 343 -9.64 -4.71 -4.26
C GLY A 343 -9.00 -5.63 -3.23
N VAL A 344 -9.04 -6.94 -3.44
CA VAL A 344 -8.54 -7.94 -2.45
C VAL A 344 -7.02 -8.09 -2.45
N VAL A 345 -6.30 -7.44 -3.40
CA VAL A 345 -4.82 -7.47 -3.40
C VAL A 345 -4.23 -6.67 -2.23
N GLY A 346 -5.03 -5.82 -1.60
CA GLY A 346 -4.56 -4.86 -0.60
C GLY A 346 -4.13 -3.50 -1.21
N GLY A 347 -3.61 -2.62 -0.38
CA GLY A 347 -3.25 -1.27 -0.76
C GLY A 347 -4.47 -0.33 -0.94
N SER A 348 -4.20 0.92 -1.28
CA SER A 348 -5.24 1.95 -1.51
C SER A 348 -5.82 1.92 -2.91
N GLY A 349 -6.95 2.61 -3.11
CA GLY A 349 -7.54 2.83 -4.43
C GLY A 349 -6.53 3.34 -5.47
N PRO A 350 -5.81 4.46 -5.20
CA PRO A 350 -4.74 4.95 -6.07
C PRO A 350 -3.62 3.94 -6.33
N GLN A 351 -3.17 3.19 -5.33
CA GLN A 351 -2.12 2.18 -5.52
C GLN A 351 -2.57 1.07 -6.46
N ARG A 352 -3.77 0.54 -6.30
CA ARG A 352 -4.35 -0.49 -7.19
C ARG A 352 -4.64 -0.01 -8.62
N ASP A 353 -4.75 1.30 -8.84
CA ASP A 353 -5.08 1.85 -10.15
C ASP A 353 -4.03 1.53 -11.23
N VAL A 354 -2.79 1.20 -10.87
CA VAL A 354 -1.78 0.74 -11.82
C VAL A 354 -2.24 -0.52 -12.58
N PHE A 355 -2.92 -1.44 -11.92
CA PHE A 355 -3.47 -2.65 -12.54
C PHE A 355 -4.61 -2.35 -13.51
N ASN A 356 -5.45 -1.34 -13.20
CA ASN A 356 -6.45 -0.84 -14.13
C ASN A 356 -5.82 -0.21 -15.36
N LEU A 357 -4.70 0.53 -15.20
CA LEU A 357 -3.97 1.14 -16.31
C LEU A 357 -3.36 0.09 -17.24
N ILE A 358 -2.74 -0.96 -16.70
CA ILE A 358 -2.25 -2.11 -17.49
C ILE A 358 -3.39 -2.69 -18.32
N PHE A 359 -4.54 -2.95 -17.69
CA PHE A 359 -5.70 -3.52 -18.34
C PHE A 359 -6.22 -2.64 -19.47
N ILE A 360 -6.51 -1.36 -19.18
CA ILE A 360 -7.03 -0.42 -20.18
C ILE A 360 -6.07 -0.25 -21.34
N LYS A 361 -4.76 -0.07 -21.07
CA LYS A 361 -3.75 0.06 -22.12
C LYS A 361 -3.64 -1.17 -23.00
N SER A 362 -3.76 -2.37 -22.42
CA SER A 362 -3.76 -3.61 -23.20
C SER A 362 -5.03 -3.77 -24.03
N LEU A 363 -6.20 -3.39 -23.49
CA LEU A 363 -7.45 -3.37 -24.25
C LEU A 363 -7.40 -2.41 -25.44
N LEU A 364 -6.76 -1.24 -25.28
CA LEU A 364 -6.59 -0.25 -26.35
C LEU A 364 -5.61 -0.73 -27.45
N LYS A 365 -4.67 -1.62 -27.12
CA LYS A 365 -3.70 -2.19 -28.06
C LYS A 365 -4.16 -3.52 -28.66
N SER A 366 -5.23 -4.12 -28.15
CA SER A 366 -5.82 -5.34 -28.70
C SER A 366 -6.54 -5.07 -30.00
N GLU A 367 -6.38 -5.96 -30.97
CA GLU A 367 -7.07 -5.88 -32.28
C GLU A 367 -8.53 -6.40 -32.22
N LYS A 368 -8.96 -6.95 -31.07
CA LYS A 368 -10.31 -7.51 -30.92
C LYS A 368 -11.36 -6.45 -30.64
N LEU A 369 -12.41 -6.41 -31.46
CA LEU A 369 -13.54 -5.45 -31.30
C LEU A 369 -14.19 -5.49 -29.90
N LYS A 370 -14.30 -6.65 -29.29
CA LYS A 370 -14.83 -6.78 -27.92
C LYS A 370 -13.98 -6.05 -26.88
N ASP A 371 -12.66 -6.07 -27.06
CA ASP A 371 -11.70 -5.44 -26.15
C ASP A 371 -11.79 -3.92 -26.29
N SER A 372 -11.89 -3.38 -27.51
CA SER A 372 -12.16 -1.95 -27.75
C SER A 372 -13.46 -1.48 -27.09
N SER A 373 -14.52 -2.28 -27.16
CA SER A 373 -15.82 -1.99 -26.51
C SER A 373 -15.67 -1.98 -24.98
N LEU A 374 -14.90 -2.89 -24.42
CA LEU A 374 -14.62 -2.94 -22.99
C LEU A 374 -13.76 -1.76 -22.55
N ALA A 375 -12.69 -1.42 -23.32
CA ALA A 375 -11.87 -0.24 -23.07
C ALA A 375 -12.72 1.03 -22.97
N ARG A 376 -13.58 1.27 -23.97
CA ARG A 376 -14.50 2.40 -24.00
C ARG A 376 -15.39 2.46 -22.76
N ARG A 377 -15.95 1.33 -22.35
CA ARG A 377 -16.79 1.26 -21.14
C ARG A 377 -16.01 1.61 -19.88
N LEU A 378 -14.81 1.04 -19.68
CA LEU A 378 -13.99 1.31 -18.50
C LEU A 378 -13.52 2.76 -18.46
N ILE A 379 -13.11 3.33 -19.59
CA ILE A 379 -12.68 4.73 -19.68
C ILE A 379 -13.86 5.67 -19.40
N ASN A 380 -15.06 5.38 -19.90
CA ASN A 380 -16.24 6.18 -19.61
C ASN A 380 -16.60 6.16 -18.11
N VAL A 381 -16.46 5.01 -17.43
CA VAL A 381 -16.66 4.95 -15.97
C VAL A 381 -15.63 5.83 -15.26
N ARG A 382 -14.34 5.77 -15.65
CA ARG A 382 -13.31 6.63 -15.09
C ARG A 382 -13.60 8.12 -15.30
N LEU A 383 -14.05 8.52 -16.49
CA LEU A 383 -14.43 9.90 -16.80
C LEU A 383 -15.66 10.35 -16.00
N ALA A 384 -16.63 9.47 -15.79
CA ALA A 384 -17.80 9.80 -14.96
C ALA A 384 -17.42 10.05 -13.49
N LEU A 385 -16.48 9.27 -12.96
CA LEU A 385 -15.98 9.42 -11.59
C LEU A 385 -15.01 10.61 -11.42
N ARG A 386 -14.18 10.88 -12.44
CA ARG A 386 -13.12 11.91 -12.41
C ARG A 386 -13.12 12.69 -13.73
N PRO A 387 -14.10 13.55 -13.97
CA PRO A 387 -14.32 14.21 -15.27
C PRO A 387 -13.22 15.21 -15.65
N THR A 388 -12.55 15.79 -14.65
CA THR A 388 -11.46 16.78 -14.84
C THR A 388 -10.08 16.15 -15.00
N SER A 389 -9.94 14.83 -14.81
CA SER A 389 -8.66 14.12 -14.94
C SER A 389 -8.16 14.16 -16.39
N LYS A 390 -6.99 14.80 -16.60
CA LYS A 390 -6.32 14.84 -17.90
C LYS A 390 -5.80 13.46 -18.32
N LEU A 391 -5.41 12.61 -17.36
CA LEU A 391 -5.04 11.22 -17.63
C LEU A 391 -6.22 10.47 -18.27
N ASN A 392 -7.43 10.58 -17.69
CA ASN A 392 -8.61 9.91 -18.24
C ASN A 392 -9.00 10.47 -19.61
N GLN A 393 -8.83 11.78 -19.82
CA GLN A 393 -9.05 12.41 -21.13
C GLN A 393 -8.06 11.90 -22.18
N ARG A 394 -6.75 11.72 -21.82
CA ARG A 394 -5.75 11.11 -22.72
C ARG A 394 -6.09 9.65 -23.03
N LEU A 395 -6.59 8.87 -22.06
CA LEU A 395 -7.06 7.51 -22.32
C LEU A 395 -8.25 7.49 -23.28
N PHE A 396 -9.18 8.43 -23.11
CA PHE A 396 -10.35 8.54 -24.00
C PHE A 396 -9.95 8.94 -25.43
N ALA A 397 -9.00 9.85 -25.57
CA ALA A 397 -8.48 10.25 -26.89
C ALA A 397 -7.74 9.13 -27.64
N ALA A 398 -7.34 8.08 -26.95
CA ALA A 398 -6.69 6.90 -27.52
C ALA A 398 -7.66 5.80 -27.99
N LEU A 399 -8.99 6.00 -27.83
CA LEU A 399 -10.07 5.11 -28.34
C LEU A 399 -10.27 5.26 -29.84
#